data_9285b227ef12033ce12be827711a13cb
#
_entry.id   9285b227ef12033ce12be827711a13cb
#
_cell.length_a   1.000
_cell.length_b   1.000
_cell.length_c   1.000
_cell.angle_alpha   90.00
_cell.angle_beta   90.00
_cell.angle_gamma   90.00
#
_symmetry.space_group_name_H-M   'P 1'
#
loop_
_entity.id
_entity.type
_entity.pdbx_description
1 polymer ?
#
loop_
_entity_poly.entity_id
_entity_poly.type
_entity_poly.pdbx_seq_one_letter_code
_entity_poly.pdbx_strand_id
1 'polypeptide(L)'
;MLTIRLSRTGKHKAPRYRVVLQEKGRDPWAKANETLGWYNPTTSPSTYELKEERIKEWISKGAQPSNTVHNLLVNAGVIKSDKKSSITISKKRAGKLEDKKVANAEAKVAKEAKAKEEAEAKKAEAEAAKVAEAEAKAKEEEAA
;
A
#
# COMPACT_ATOMS: atom_id res chain seq x y z
N MET A 1 -27.29 -15.33 9.91
CA MET A 1 -26.60 -14.08 9.59
C MET A 1 -25.77 -14.31 8.33
N LEU A 2 -26.00 -13.52 7.27
CA LEU A 2 -25.28 -13.61 6.01
C LEU A 2 -23.98 -12.82 6.06
N THR A 3 -22.92 -13.36 5.45
CA THR A 3 -21.60 -12.73 5.40
C THR A 3 -21.06 -12.80 3.98
N ILE A 4 -20.50 -11.69 3.51
CA ILE A 4 -19.75 -11.63 2.26
C ILE A 4 -18.28 -11.85 2.59
N ARG A 5 -17.70 -12.92 2.03
CA ARG A 5 -16.32 -13.32 2.34
C ARG A 5 -15.59 -13.89 1.13
N LEU A 6 -14.29 -14.06 1.27
CA LEU A 6 -13.43 -14.68 0.25
C LEU A 6 -13.40 -16.20 0.45
N SER A 7 -13.66 -16.94 -0.62
CA SER A 7 -13.41 -18.38 -0.73
C SER A 7 -12.16 -18.57 -1.59
N ARG A 8 -11.15 -19.26 -1.04
CA ARG A 8 -9.89 -19.48 -1.77
C ARG A 8 -10.08 -20.54 -2.83
N THR A 9 -9.59 -20.23 -4.02
CA THR A 9 -9.48 -21.13 -5.17
C THR A 9 -8.05 -21.00 -5.75
N GLY A 10 -7.74 -21.72 -6.83
CA GLY A 10 -6.43 -21.64 -7.47
C GLY A 10 -5.45 -22.68 -6.93
N LYS A 11 -4.20 -22.59 -7.38
CA LYS A 11 -3.13 -23.55 -7.11
C LYS A 11 -2.21 -23.10 -5.97
N HIS A 12 -1.29 -23.97 -5.56
CA HIS A 12 -0.20 -23.61 -4.68
C HIS A 12 0.63 -22.46 -5.29
N LYS A 13 1.00 -21.47 -4.50
CA LYS A 13 1.70 -20.23 -4.90
C LYS A 13 0.95 -19.30 -5.88
N ALA A 14 -0.24 -19.69 -6.39
CA ALA A 14 -1.08 -18.87 -7.25
C ALA A 14 -2.51 -18.77 -6.68
N PRO A 15 -2.72 -18.11 -5.54
CA PRO A 15 -4.02 -18.00 -4.90
C PRO A 15 -4.94 -17.13 -5.75
N ARG A 16 -6.17 -17.58 -5.93
CA ARG A 16 -7.29 -16.79 -6.46
C ARG A 16 -8.44 -16.90 -5.48
N TYR A 17 -9.31 -15.92 -5.46
CA TYR A 17 -10.41 -15.86 -4.52
C TYR A 17 -11.73 -15.59 -5.25
N ARG A 18 -12.79 -16.26 -4.82
CA ARG A 18 -14.16 -15.91 -5.15
C ARG A 18 -14.75 -15.08 -4.02
N VAL A 19 -15.44 -14.02 -4.37
CA VAL A 19 -16.25 -13.26 -3.40
C VAL A 19 -17.61 -13.94 -3.34
N VAL A 20 -17.96 -14.48 -2.18
CA VAL A 20 -19.15 -15.30 -2.00
C VAL A 20 -20.02 -14.79 -0.84
N LEU A 21 -21.33 -14.94 -1.03
CA LEU A 21 -22.32 -14.75 0.01
C LEU A 21 -22.63 -16.10 0.66
N GLN A 22 -22.44 -16.19 1.98
CA GLN A 22 -22.70 -17.40 2.75
C GLN A 22 -23.19 -17.07 4.16
N GLU A 23 -23.74 -18.05 4.84
CA GLU A 23 -23.98 -17.98 6.27
C GLU A 23 -22.67 -17.94 7.06
N LYS A 24 -22.61 -17.13 8.12
CA LYS A 24 -21.39 -16.92 8.92
C LYS A 24 -20.79 -18.21 9.48
N GLY A 25 -21.64 -19.18 9.87
CA GLY A 25 -21.19 -20.45 10.46
C GLY A 25 -20.77 -21.52 9.48
N ARG A 26 -21.00 -21.34 8.16
CA ARG A 26 -20.63 -22.33 7.15
C ARG A 26 -19.15 -22.29 6.82
N ASP A 27 -18.63 -23.42 6.34
CA ASP A 27 -17.28 -23.53 5.79
C ASP A 27 -17.12 -22.63 4.54
N PRO A 28 -16.00 -21.90 4.39
CA PRO A 28 -15.70 -21.10 3.20
C PRO A 28 -15.74 -21.85 1.87
N TRP A 29 -15.50 -23.14 1.88
CA TRP A 29 -15.51 -24.01 0.67
C TRP A 29 -16.86 -24.69 0.42
N ALA A 30 -17.78 -24.63 1.37
CA ALA A 30 -19.13 -25.13 1.18
C ALA A 30 -19.86 -24.37 0.07
N LYS A 31 -20.99 -24.94 -0.39
CA LYS A 31 -21.83 -24.29 -1.41
C LYS A 31 -22.24 -22.90 -0.97
N ALA A 32 -21.87 -21.91 -1.77
CA ALA A 32 -22.24 -20.51 -1.56
C ALA A 32 -23.70 -20.29 -1.96
N ASN A 33 -24.37 -19.37 -1.29
CA ASN A 33 -25.73 -18.93 -1.68
C ASN A 33 -25.66 -18.18 -3.03
N GLU A 34 -24.66 -17.29 -3.18
CA GLU A 34 -24.42 -16.55 -4.42
C GLU A 34 -22.93 -16.23 -4.57
N THR A 35 -22.43 -16.23 -5.83
CA THR A 35 -21.08 -15.74 -6.16
C THR A 35 -21.19 -14.32 -6.67
N LEU A 36 -20.56 -13.38 -5.94
CA LEU A 36 -20.62 -11.94 -6.18
C LEU A 36 -19.44 -11.40 -6.98
N GLY A 37 -18.43 -12.26 -7.27
CA GLY A 37 -17.29 -11.86 -8.06
C GLY A 37 -16.05 -12.70 -7.76
N TRP A 38 -14.92 -12.23 -8.27
CA TRP A 38 -13.61 -12.84 -8.02
C TRP A 38 -12.54 -11.78 -7.77
N TYR A 39 -11.45 -12.22 -7.13
CA TYR A 39 -10.33 -11.39 -6.76
C TYR A 39 -9.01 -12.14 -6.95
N ASN A 40 -8.06 -11.51 -7.63
CA ASN A 40 -6.71 -12.01 -7.83
C ASN A 40 -5.68 -11.08 -7.20
N PRO A 41 -5.03 -11.46 -6.09
CA PRO A 41 -4.00 -10.63 -5.45
C PRO A 41 -2.61 -10.77 -6.10
N THR A 42 -2.42 -11.75 -7.01
CA THR A 42 -1.09 -12.07 -7.55
C THR A 42 -0.62 -11.04 -8.58
N THR A 43 -1.57 -10.37 -9.24
CA THR A 43 -1.26 -9.30 -10.21
C THR A 43 -0.93 -7.99 -9.48
N SER A 44 -0.03 -7.19 -10.05
CA SER A 44 0.27 -5.84 -9.56
C SER A 44 -0.05 -4.83 -10.65
N PRO A 45 -1.10 -4.02 -10.52
CA PRO A 45 -2.09 -3.97 -9.43
C PRO A 45 -2.98 -5.22 -9.35
N SER A 46 -3.54 -5.49 -8.16
CA SER A 46 -4.45 -6.61 -7.95
C SER A 46 -5.71 -6.46 -8.80
N THR A 47 -6.12 -7.54 -9.47
CA THR A 47 -7.28 -7.56 -10.36
C THR A 47 -8.50 -8.10 -9.62
N TYR A 48 -9.65 -7.47 -9.80
CA TYR A 48 -10.91 -7.92 -9.24
C TYR A 48 -12.05 -7.62 -10.21
N GLU A 49 -13.08 -8.45 -10.16
CA GLU A 49 -14.34 -8.26 -10.86
C GLU A 49 -15.46 -8.48 -9.84
N LEU A 50 -16.28 -7.46 -9.63
CA LEU A 50 -17.29 -7.45 -8.59
C LEU A 50 -18.66 -7.07 -9.20
N LYS A 51 -19.69 -7.81 -8.81
CA LYS A 51 -21.09 -7.48 -9.13
C LYS A 51 -21.59 -6.42 -8.14
N GLU A 52 -21.26 -5.16 -8.39
CA GLU A 52 -21.48 -4.07 -7.44
C GLU A 52 -22.94 -3.91 -7.03
N GLU A 53 -23.88 -3.99 -7.98
CA GLU A 53 -25.32 -3.84 -7.72
C GLU A 53 -25.81 -4.90 -6.72
N ARG A 54 -25.42 -6.17 -6.98
CA ARG A 54 -25.79 -7.28 -6.09
C ARG A 54 -25.16 -7.16 -4.72
N ILE A 55 -23.93 -6.68 -4.64
CA ILE A 55 -23.24 -6.46 -3.37
C ILE A 55 -23.95 -5.37 -2.56
N LYS A 56 -24.32 -4.25 -3.18
CA LYS A 56 -25.07 -3.15 -2.53
C LYS A 56 -26.43 -3.63 -2.03
N GLU A 57 -27.14 -4.42 -2.85
CA GLU A 57 -28.43 -5.03 -2.48
C GLU A 57 -28.32 -5.94 -1.26
N TRP A 58 -27.30 -6.80 -1.21
CA TRP A 58 -27.10 -7.69 -0.06
C TRP A 58 -26.66 -6.96 1.21
N ILE A 59 -25.87 -5.91 1.08
CA ILE A 59 -25.50 -5.05 2.22
C ILE A 59 -26.75 -4.34 2.76
N SER A 60 -27.63 -3.84 1.92
CA SER A 60 -28.92 -3.23 2.36
C SER A 60 -29.85 -4.24 3.04
N LYS A 61 -29.80 -5.51 2.65
CA LYS A 61 -30.49 -6.63 3.31
C LYS A 61 -29.79 -7.12 4.60
N GLY A 62 -28.70 -6.46 5.02
CA GLY A 62 -28.00 -6.74 6.27
C GLY A 62 -26.89 -7.80 6.17
N ALA A 63 -26.40 -8.14 4.98
CA ALA A 63 -25.22 -8.98 4.84
C ALA A 63 -23.96 -8.21 5.28
N GLN A 64 -23.14 -8.84 6.12
CA GLN A 64 -21.93 -8.21 6.65
C GLN A 64 -20.70 -8.63 5.84
N PRO A 65 -19.96 -7.68 5.24
CA PRO A 65 -18.68 -7.99 4.61
C PRO A 65 -17.60 -8.27 5.66
N SER A 66 -16.76 -9.28 5.43
CA SER A 66 -15.54 -9.49 6.22
C SER A 66 -14.58 -8.29 6.04
N ASN A 67 -13.68 -8.04 7.01
CA ASN A 67 -12.79 -6.87 6.97
C ASN A 67 -11.99 -6.79 5.66
N THR A 68 -11.52 -7.93 5.15
CA THR A 68 -10.77 -7.97 3.87
C THR A 68 -11.65 -7.59 2.68
N VAL A 69 -12.88 -8.13 2.62
CA VAL A 69 -13.84 -7.78 1.55
C VAL A 69 -14.28 -6.33 1.68
N HIS A 70 -14.52 -5.85 2.90
CA HIS A 70 -14.85 -4.44 3.15
C HIS A 70 -13.76 -3.51 2.57
N ASN A 71 -12.49 -3.79 2.84
CA ASN A 71 -11.38 -3.00 2.31
C ASN A 71 -11.27 -3.09 0.79
N LEU A 72 -11.59 -4.25 0.20
CA LEU A 72 -11.66 -4.42 -1.25
C LEU A 72 -12.78 -3.56 -1.86
N LEU A 73 -13.96 -3.53 -1.24
CA LEU A 73 -15.10 -2.72 -1.68
C LEU A 73 -14.85 -1.21 -1.54
N VAL A 74 -14.10 -0.80 -0.51
CA VAL A 74 -13.65 0.59 -0.36
C VAL A 74 -12.65 0.96 -1.45
N ASN A 75 -11.71 0.08 -1.78
CA ASN A 75 -10.76 0.30 -2.88
C ASN A 75 -11.45 0.35 -4.26
N ALA A 76 -12.52 -0.42 -4.44
CA ALA A 76 -13.34 -0.40 -5.65
C ALA A 76 -14.32 0.79 -5.71
N GLY A 77 -14.44 1.59 -4.65
CA GLY A 77 -15.36 2.73 -4.58
C GLY A 77 -16.84 2.35 -4.37
N VAL A 78 -17.13 1.08 -4.10
CA VAL A 78 -18.51 0.58 -3.90
C VAL A 78 -19.09 1.07 -2.56
N ILE A 79 -18.22 1.17 -1.54
CA ILE A 79 -18.56 1.64 -0.19
C ILE A 79 -17.71 2.85 0.15
N LYS A 80 -18.32 3.94 0.59
CA LYS A 80 -17.63 5.13 1.11
C LYS A 80 -17.50 5.01 2.62
N SER A 81 -16.44 4.37 3.08
CA SER A 81 -16.13 4.25 4.51
C SER A 81 -14.63 4.02 4.71
N ASP A 82 -14.17 4.19 5.94
CA ASP A 82 -12.77 3.93 6.30
C ASP A 82 -12.41 2.46 6.22
N LYS A 83 -11.16 2.17 5.89
CA LYS A 83 -10.63 0.81 5.86
C LYS A 83 -10.56 0.22 7.26
N LYS A 84 -10.99 -1.03 7.38
CA LYS A 84 -10.96 -1.78 8.64
C LYS A 84 -9.67 -2.57 8.76
N SER A 85 -9.07 -2.61 9.96
CA SER A 85 -7.95 -3.49 10.21
C SER A 85 -8.41 -4.95 10.10
N SER A 86 -7.77 -5.71 9.19
CA SER A 86 -8.04 -7.14 9.01
C SER A 86 -7.19 -8.03 9.92
N ILE A 87 -6.18 -7.46 10.58
CA ILE A 87 -5.24 -8.17 11.45
C ILE A 87 -5.26 -7.54 12.83
N THR A 88 -5.51 -8.34 13.85
CA THR A 88 -5.35 -7.92 15.24
C THR A 88 -3.91 -8.16 15.67
N ILE A 89 -3.19 -7.08 15.93
CA ILE A 89 -1.79 -7.13 16.37
C ILE A 89 -1.78 -7.05 17.90
N SER A 90 -1.00 -7.93 18.57
CA SER A 90 -0.84 -7.87 20.02
C SER A 90 -0.18 -6.54 20.45
N LYS A 91 -0.53 -6.02 21.64
CA LYS A 91 0.01 -4.76 22.17
C LYS A 91 1.54 -4.69 22.13
N LYS A 92 2.23 -5.80 22.49
CA LYS A 92 3.71 -5.89 22.42
C LYS A 92 4.26 -5.74 21.01
N ARG A 93 3.56 -6.28 20.00
CA ARG A 93 3.98 -6.18 18.60
C ARG A 93 3.65 -4.80 18.02
N ALA A 94 2.56 -4.19 18.46
CA ALA A 94 2.21 -2.82 18.08
C ALA A 94 3.30 -1.82 18.54
N GLY A 95 3.72 -1.88 19.83
CA GLY A 95 4.81 -1.06 20.34
C GLY A 95 6.10 -1.22 19.53
N LYS A 96 6.55 -2.46 19.30
CA LYS A 96 7.74 -2.70 18.47
C LYS A 96 7.63 -2.19 17.03
N LEU A 97 6.44 -2.10 16.46
CA LEU A 97 6.22 -1.54 15.13
C LEU A 97 6.26 -0.01 15.15
N GLU A 98 5.77 0.60 16.22
CA GLU A 98 5.85 2.04 16.43
C GLU A 98 7.29 2.48 16.64
N ASP A 99 8.04 1.79 17.51
CA ASP A 99 9.48 2.03 17.73
C ASP A 99 10.26 1.94 16.42
N LYS A 100 9.98 0.91 15.60
CA LYS A 100 10.61 0.78 14.27
C LYS A 100 10.22 1.87 13.29
N LYS A 101 8.98 2.37 13.35
CA LYS A 101 8.55 3.49 12.49
C LYS A 101 9.28 4.77 12.87
N VAL A 102 9.39 5.05 14.17
CA VAL A 102 10.12 6.21 14.68
C VAL A 102 11.58 6.12 14.29
N ALA A 103 12.26 4.99 14.56
CA ALA A 103 13.66 4.79 14.19
C ALA A 103 13.89 4.91 12.68
N ASN A 104 12.99 4.39 11.84
CA ASN A 104 13.08 4.55 10.39
C ASN A 104 12.82 5.98 9.92
N ALA A 105 11.96 6.72 10.59
CA ALA A 105 11.71 8.13 10.30
C ALA A 105 12.94 8.98 10.64
N GLU A 106 13.54 8.77 11.80
CA GLU A 106 14.78 9.43 12.22
C GLU A 106 15.95 9.10 11.29
N ALA A 107 16.08 7.82 10.90
CA ALA A 107 17.11 7.40 9.94
C ALA A 107 16.93 8.02 8.55
N LYS A 108 15.67 8.24 8.10
CA LYS A 108 15.41 8.95 6.85
C LYS A 108 15.79 10.42 6.93
N VAL A 109 15.38 11.10 8.00
CA VAL A 109 15.73 12.51 8.23
C VAL A 109 17.25 12.69 8.31
N ALA A 110 17.95 11.82 9.02
CA ALA A 110 19.42 11.85 9.10
C ALA A 110 20.10 11.60 7.74
N LYS A 111 19.55 10.69 6.91
CA LYS A 111 20.06 10.47 5.55
C LYS A 111 19.79 11.66 4.62
N GLU A 112 18.62 12.27 4.70
CA GLU A 112 18.29 13.46 3.92
C GLU A 112 19.13 14.68 4.32
N ALA A 113 19.40 14.84 5.61
CA ALA A 113 20.29 15.89 6.10
C ALA A 113 21.72 15.70 5.58
N LYS A 114 22.29 14.50 5.67
CA LYS A 114 23.63 14.19 5.13
C LYS A 114 23.68 14.36 3.60
N ALA A 115 22.65 13.92 2.88
CA ALA A 115 22.60 14.08 1.43
C ALA A 115 22.50 15.56 0.99
N LYS A 116 21.83 16.41 1.78
CA LYS A 116 21.81 17.86 1.54
C LYS A 116 23.16 18.49 1.80
N GLU A 117 23.81 18.14 2.90
CA GLU A 117 25.14 18.63 3.27
C GLU A 117 26.21 18.24 2.23
N GLU A 118 26.20 16.98 1.76
CA GLU A 118 27.07 16.54 0.66
C GLU A 118 26.78 17.24 -0.67
N ALA A 119 25.50 17.51 -0.97
CA ALA A 119 25.12 18.22 -2.17
C ALA A 119 25.52 19.70 -2.13
N GLU A 120 25.46 20.32 -0.96
CA GLU A 120 25.86 21.70 -0.73
C GLU A 120 27.38 21.84 -0.76
N ALA A 121 28.13 20.90 -0.15
CA ALA A 121 29.57 20.85 -0.23
C ALA A 121 30.08 20.68 -1.67
N LYS A 122 29.47 19.79 -2.45
CA LYS A 122 29.81 19.60 -3.87
C LYS A 122 29.49 20.82 -4.73
N LYS A 123 28.43 21.57 -4.41
CA LYS A 123 28.11 22.82 -5.10
C LYS A 123 29.15 23.92 -4.79
N ALA A 124 29.52 24.03 -3.51
CA ALA A 124 30.52 25.01 -3.09
C ALA A 124 31.89 24.70 -3.72
N GLU A 125 32.29 23.44 -3.81
CA GLU A 125 33.55 23.01 -4.45
C GLU A 125 33.52 23.25 -5.97
N ALA A 126 32.39 23.00 -6.62
CA ALA A 126 32.23 23.30 -8.07
C ALA A 126 32.21 24.79 -8.38
N GLU A 127 31.73 25.62 -7.47
CA GLU A 127 31.71 27.07 -7.62
C GLU A 127 33.10 27.66 -7.36
N ALA A 128 33.83 27.17 -6.37
CA ALA A 128 35.23 27.53 -6.11
C ALA A 128 36.15 27.13 -7.27
N ALA A 129 35.93 25.96 -7.89
CA ALA A 129 36.67 25.52 -9.06
C ALA A 129 36.44 26.44 -10.30
N LYS A 130 35.18 26.89 -10.48
CA LYS A 130 34.86 27.84 -11.58
C LYS A 130 35.49 29.24 -11.39
N VAL A 131 35.52 29.70 -10.15
CA VAL A 131 36.16 31.00 -9.82
C VAL A 131 37.66 30.91 -10.04
N ALA A 132 38.30 29.83 -9.63
CA ALA A 132 39.74 29.62 -9.85
C ALA A 132 40.11 29.51 -11.35
N GLU A 133 39.24 28.88 -12.16
CA GLU A 133 39.43 28.79 -13.60
C GLU A 133 39.23 30.14 -14.31
N ALA A 134 38.30 30.95 -13.82
CA ALA A 134 38.08 32.30 -14.32
C ALA A 134 39.22 33.24 -13.98
N GLU A 135 39.78 33.15 -12.75
CA GLU A 135 40.97 33.93 -12.36
C GLU A 135 42.25 33.53 -13.13
N ALA A 136 42.39 32.23 -13.43
CA ALA A 136 43.48 31.73 -14.24
C ALA A 136 43.42 32.26 -15.67
N LYS A 137 42.23 32.30 -16.29
CA LYS A 137 42.05 32.87 -17.65
C LYS A 137 42.25 34.38 -17.69
N ALA A 138 41.83 35.12 -16.65
CA ALA A 138 42.04 36.55 -16.58
C ALA A 138 43.52 36.94 -16.48
N LYS A 139 44.35 36.12 -15.79
CA LYS A 139 45.78 36.31 -15.67
C LYS A 139 46.54 35.98 -16.98
N GLU A 140 46.03 35.08 -17.78
CA GLU A 140 46.60 34.71 -19.07
C GLU A 140 46.31 35.78 -20.15
N GLU A 141 45.19 36.49 -20.05
CA GLU A 141 44.81 37.57 -20.96
C GLU A 141 45.52 38.89 -20.65
N GLU A 142 45.98 39.09 -19.39
CA GLU A 142 46.76 40.28 -18.98
C GLU A 142 48.27 40.15 -19.28
N ALA A 143 48.73 38.93 -19.60
CA ALA A 143 50.14 38.63 -19.89
C ALA A 143 50.47 38.53 -21.41
N ALA A 144 49.47 38.74 -22.31
CA ALA A 144 49.63 38.72 -23.77
C ALA A 144 49.47 40.11 -24.37
#